data_dd1e693ee7c30ed9514fc51686998d42
#
_entry.id   dd1e693ee7c30ed9514fc51686998d42
#
_cell.length_a   1.000
_cell.length_b   1.000
_cell.length_c   1.000
_cell.angle_alpha   90.00
_cell.angle_beta   90.00
_cell.angle_gamma   90.00
#
_symmetry.space_group_name_H-M   'P 1'
#
loop_
_entity.id
_entity.type
_entity.pdbx_description
1 polymer ?
#
loop_
_entity_poly.entity_id
_entity_poly.type
_entity_poly.pdbx_seq_one_letter_code
_entity_poly.pdbx_strand_id
1 'polypeptide(L)'
;FGQTPRDVGQMRDEFDHYEADILFPNRLLIDKDITSGVRVPVRREAEGEPIRVPHEEIEAVDASAEPRVNTFDIEVDDRQGFPEDGEETIVCLTSHDSYADEYITWLYDPPEGIDPPEALAAYDPIEDDFDADVRVFEEEEAMLEAFVDYIEETDPDLLTGWNFDDFDAPYFLDRLEELQGPHHDYDLSIERLSRVNEVWRNNWQGPNIKGRVVFDLLYAYQRTKFTELDSYRLDAVGEQELGVGKERYPGDIGDLWEDDPERLLEYNLRDVELCVELNEQQEIIPFWQEVASFVGCKLEDATTPGDAVDMYVLHKLHGNFALPS
;
A
#
# COMPACT_ATOMS: atom_id res chain seq x y z
N PHE A 1 -33.84 -14.36 4.81
CA PHE A 1 -33.16 -13.14 4.30
C PHE A 1 -32.90 -12.20 5.47
N GLY A 2 -31.64 -11.86 5.75
CA GLY A 2 -31.28 -10.79 6.69
C GLY A 2 -31.39 -9.42 6.01
N GLN A 3 -31.47 -8.35 6.80
CA GLN A 3 -31.43 -6.98 6.28
C GLN A 3 -30.00 -6.55 5.91
N THR A 4 -29.03 -7.15 6.60
CA THR A 4 -27.60 -6.90 6.38
C THR A 4 -26.82 -8.21 6.29
N PRO A 5 -25.62 -8.23 5.67
CA PRO A 5 -24.75 -9.40 5.68
C PRO A 5 -24.43 -9.91 7.09
N ARG A 6 -24.31 -9.00 8.07
CA ARG A 6 -24.09 -9.34 9.48
C ARG A 6 -25.24 -10.16 10.08
N ASP A 7 -26.49 -9.81 9.76
CA ASP A 7 -27.66 -10.56 10.25
C ASP A 7 -27.65 -11.99 9.74
N VAL A 8 -27.25 -12.20 8.48
CA VAL A 8 -27.12 -13.53 7.89
C VAL A 8 -25.99 -14.31 8.57
N GLY A 9 -24.83 -13.67 8.78
CA GLY A 9 -23.69 -14.27 9.47
C GLY A 9 -24.02 -14.73 10.90
N GLN A 10 -24.83 -13.98 11.64
CA GLN A 10 -25.24 -14.35 13.01
C GLN A 10 -26.19 -15.55 13.06
N MET A 11 -26.94 -15.80 12.00
CA MET A 11 -27.95 -16.86 11.97
C MET A 11 -27.48 -18.12 11.24
N ARG A 12 -26.34 -18.09 10.56
CA ARG A 12 -25.87 -19.19 9.69
C ARG A 12 -25.78 -20.52 10.42
N ASP A 13 -25.31 -20.51 11.66
CA ASP A 13 -25.11 -21.76 12.44
C ASP A 13 -26.43 -22.46 12.87
N GLU A 14 -27.59 -21.81 12.72
CA GLU A 14 -28.90 -22.37 13.01
C GLU A 14 -29.53 -23.12 11.82
N PHE A 15 -28.92 -23.02 10.63
CA PHE A 15 -29.44 -23.56 9.39
C PHE A 15 -28.37 -24.32 8.60
N ASP A 16 -28.77 -25.25 7.74
CA ASP A 16 -27.92 -25.75 6.69
C ASP A 16 -27.57 -24.55 5.76
N HIS A 17 -26.29 -24.25 5.62
CA HIS A 17 -25.85 -23.12 4.84
C HIS A 17 -24.77 -23.51 3.82
N TYR A 18 -24.70 -22.73 2.75
CA TYR A 18 -23.78 -22.89 1.66
C TYR A 18 -23.30 -21.49 1.26
N GLU A 19 -21.99 -21.35 0.96
CA GLU A 19 -21.40 -20.08 0.53
C GLU A 19 -21.68 -18.90 1.51
N ALA A 20 -21.89 -19.20 2.79
CA ALA A 20 -22.24 -18.21 3.80
C ALA A 20 -21.02 -17.52 4.42
N ASP A 21 -19.84 -17.99 4.11
CA ASP A 21 -18.52 -17.49 4.49
C ASP A 21 -17.94 -16.52 3.46
N ILE A 22 -18.51 -16.44 2.26
CA ILE A 22 -18.06 -15.50 1.22
C ILE A 22 -18.27 -14.07 1.71
N LEU A 23 -17.19 -13.28 1.67
CA LEU A 23 -17.23 -11.86 1.99
C LEU A 23 -18.17 -11.11 1.06
N PHE A 24 -18.90 -10.13 1.59
CA PHE A 24 -19.92 -9.40 0.82
C PHE A 24 -19.40 -8.74 -0.47
N PRO A 25 -18.20 -8.10 -0.50
CA PRO A 25 -17.66 -7.59 -1.75
C PRO A 25 -17.42 -8.68 -2.79
N ASN A 26 -16.83 -9.80 -2.38
CA ASN A 26 -16.56 -10.95 -3.25
C ASN A 26 -17.89 -11.55 -3.79
N ARG A 27 -18.93 -11.62 -2.94
CA ARG A 27 -20.26 -12.04 -3.37
C ARG A 27 -20.84 -11.13 -4.45
N LEU A 28 -20.64 -9.82 -4.35
CA LEU A 28 -21.07 -8.88 -5.40
C LEU A 28 -20.35 -9.14 -6.73
N LEU A 29 -19.03 -9.38 -6.69
CA LEU A 29 -18.26 -9.72 -7.89
C LEU A 29 -18.80 -10.97 -8.56
N ILE A 30 -19.08 -12.03 -7.78
CA ILE A 30 -19.59 -13.32 -8.27
C ILE A 30 -21.01 -13.15 -8.83
N ASP A 31 -21.93 -12.55 -8.08
CA ASP A 31 -23.33 -12.42 -8.46
C ASP A 31 -23.53 -11.54 -9.70
N LYS A 32 -22.60 -10.63 -9.97
CA LYS A 32 -22.61 -9.71 -11.11
C LYS A 32 -21.70 -10.15 -12.25
N ASP A 33 -20.94 -11.23 -12.07
CA ASP A 33 -19.90 -11.69 -13.00
C ASP A 33 -18.87 -10.58 -13.34
N ILE A 34 -18.48 -9.81 -12.31
CA ILE A 34 -17.48 -8.74 -12.42
C ILE A 34 -16.11 -9.36 -12.28
N THR A 35 -15.32 -9.31 -13.33
CA THR A 35 -13.94 -9.83 -13.34
C THR A 35 -12.90 -8.73 -13.52
N SER A 36 -13.25 -7.62 -14.18
CA SER A 36 -12.30 -6.53 -14.43
C SER A 36 -12.95 -5.16 -14.20
N GLY A 37 -13.93 -4.78 -14.99
CA GLY A 37 -14.50 -3.45 -14.95
C GLY A 37 -16.00 -3.43 -14.71
N VAL A 38 -16.49 -2.25 -14.37
CA VAL A 38 -17.93 -1.98 -14.22
C VAL A 38 -18.36 -0.77 -15.04
N ARG A 39 -19.55 -0.86 -15.60
CA ARG A 39 -20.25 0.29 -16.18
C ARG A 39 -21.33 0.77 -15.23
N VAL A 40 -21.33 2.04 -14.93
CA VAL A 40 -22.34 2.71 -14.10
C VAL A 40 -22.91 3.91 -14.81
N PRO A 41 -24.16 4.35 -14.50
CA PRO A 41 -24.70 5.58 -15.02
C PRO A 41 -23.85 6.78 -14.58
N VAL A 42 -23.65 7.74 -15.49
CA VAL A 42 -22.99 9.01 -15.15
C VAL A 42 -23.87 9.76 -14.16
N ARG A 43 -23.36 9.98 -12.97
CA ARG A 43 -23.98 10.80 -11.93
C ARG A 43 -23.06 11.96 -11.61
N ARG A 44 -23.64 13.14 -11.40
CA ARG A 44 -22.92 14.31 -10.92
C ARG A 44 -23.22 14.44 -9.44
N GLU A 45 -22.25 14.05 -8.65
CA GLU A 45 -22.21 14.32 -7.20
C GLU A 45 -21.43 15.62 -6.95
N ALA A 46 -21.42 16.10 -5.70
CA ALA A 46 -20.52 17.17 -5.32
C ALA A 46 -19.06 16.70 -5.48
N GLU A 47 -18.18 17.60 -5.84
CA GLU A 47 -16.75 17.30 -5.98
C GLU A 47 -16.21 16.74 -4.67
N GLY A 48 -15.52 15.59 -4.73
CA GLY A 48 -15.01 14.88 -3.55
C GLY A 48 -16.00 13.94 -2.85
N GLU A 49 -17.26 13.85 -3.30
CA GLU A 49 -18.24 12.94 -2.70
C GLU A 49 -18.29 11.60 -3.45
N PRO A 50 -18.30 10.47 -2.74
CA PRO A 50 -18.41 9.16 -3.37
C PRO A 50 -19.71 8.99 -4.14
N ILE A 51 -19.64 8.49 -5.37
CA ILE A 51 -20.82 8.19 -6.19
C ILE A 51 -21.50 6.92 -5.63
N ARG A 52 -22.76 7.04 -5.25
CA ARG A 52 -23.58 5.91 -4.79
C ARG A 52 -24.42 5.38 -5.92
N VAL A 53 -24.16 4.13 -6.32
CA VAL A 53 -24.87 3.47 -7.42
C VAL A 53 -25.66 2.26 -6.87
N PRO A 54 -26.98 2.17 -7.12
CA PRO A 54 -27.72 0.94 -6.82
C PRO A 54 -27.12 -0.25 -7.55
N HIS A 55 -27.06 -1.41 -6.88
CA HIS A 55 -26.42 -2.59 -7.46
C HIS A 55 -27.09 -3.04 -8.78
N GLU A 56 -28.38 -2.76 -8.96
CA GLU A 56 -29.12 -3.09 -10.19
C GLU A 56 -28.62 -2.30 -11.43
N GLU A 57 -27.98 -1.16 -11.19
CA GLU A 57 -27.45 -0.30 -12.25
C GLU A 57 -25.96 -0.54 -12.54
N ILE A 58 -25.34 -1.50 -11.84
CA ILE A 58 -23.94 -1.91 -12.07
C ILE A 58 -23.95 -3.03 -13.11
N GLU A 59 -23.26 -2.82 -14.22
CA GLU A 59 -23.05 -3.80 -15.28
C GLU A 59 -21.57 -4.18 -15.35
N ALA A 60 -21.28 -5.50 -15.39
CA ALA A 60 -19.93 -5.97 -15.66
C ALA A 60 -19.52 -5.64 -17.09
N VAL A 61 -18.29 -5.20 -17.27
CA VAL A 61 -17.68 -4.95 -18.57
C VAL A 61 -16.22 -5.42 -18.55
N ASP A 62 -15.73 -5.81 -19.71
CA ASP A 62 -14.30 -6.03 -19.90
C ASP A 62 -13.62 -4.67 -20.09
N ALA A 63 -12.87 -4.25 -19.08
CA ALA A 63 -12.15 -2.99 -19.07
C ALA A 63 -10.89 -3.11 -18.20
N SER A 64 -9.82 -2.49 -18.66
CA SER A 64 -8.59 -2.32 -17.91
C SER A 64 -8.25 -0.85 -17.76
N ALA A 65 -7.59 -0.50 -16.69
CA ALA A 65 -7.03 0.82 -16.45
C ALA A 65 -5.64 0.65 -15.84
N GLU A 66 -4.74 1.54 -16.17
CA GLU A 66 -3.46 1.65 -15.48
C GLU A 66 -3.73 2.33 -14.13
N PRO A 67 -3.40 1.68 -12.99
CA PRO A 67 -3.63 2.28 -11.69
C PRO A 67 -2.57 3.33 -11.39
N ARG A 68 -2.95 4.35 -10.63
CA ARG A 68 -1.96 5.24 -10.02
C ARG A 68 -1.35 4.53 -8.81
N VAL A 69 -0.05 4.34 -8.85
CA VAL A 69 0.71 3.64 -7.81
C VAL A 69 1.53 4.67 -7.03
N ASN A 70 1.45 4.64 -5.72
CA ASN A 70 2.40 5.30 -4.84
C ASN A 70 3.24 4.23 -4.17
N THR A 71 4.53 4.21 -4.48
CA THR A 71 5.53 3.33 -3.86
C THR A 71 6.23 4.13 -2.79
N PHE A 72 6.22 3.67 -1.53
CA PHE A 72 6.92 4.38 -0.48
C PHE A 72 7.62 3.46 0.52
N ASP A 73 8.64 3.99 1.17
CA ASP A 73 9.47 3.35 2.18
C ASP A 73 9.72 4.32 3.34
N ILE A 74 9.79 3.80 4.56
CA ILE A 74 10.02 4.60 5.77
C ILE A 74 11.30 4.17 6.46
N GLU A 75 12.02 5.15 7.03
CA GLU A 75 13.16 4.94 7.91
C GLU A 75 12.81 5.39 9.33
N VAL A 76 13.10 4.53 10.28
CA VAL A 76 12.71 4.70 11.68
C VAL A 76 13.96 4.74 12.57
N ASP A 77 13.92 5.56 13.64
CA ASP A 77 14.99 5.59 14.65
C ASP A 77 15.04 4.25 15.40
N ASP A 78 16.01 3.42 15.05
CA ASP A 78 16.19 2.07 15.57
C ASP A 78 17.24 1.93 16.68
N ARG A 79 17.72 3.06 17.25
CA ARG A 79 18.75 3.06 18.30
C ARG A 79 18.33 2.34 19.60
N GLN A 80 17.05 2.15 19.82
CA GLN A 80 16.52 1.39 20.97
C GLN A 80 16.28 -0.09 20.68
N GLY A 81 16.51 -0.52 19.46
CA GLY A 81 16.31 -1.88 18.95
C GLY A 81 15.39 -1.90 17.73
N PHE A 82 14.88 -3.08 17.37
CA PHE A 82 13.97 -3.20 16.24
C PHE A 82 12.67 -2.43 16.54
N PRO A 83 12.26 -1.48 15.66
CA PRO A 83 11.05 -0.67 15.89
C PRO A 83 9.79 -1.54 15.91
N GLU A 84 8.96 -1.36 16.93
CA GLU A 84 7.70 -2.08 17.08
C GLU A 84 6.56 -1.09 17.42
N ASP A 85 5.34 -1.41 16.99
CA ASP A 85 4.08 -0.75 17.40
C ASP A 85 4.03 0.80 17.26
N GLY A 86 4.86 1.40 16.39
CA GLY A 86 4.85 2.85 16.13
C GLY A 86 5.40 3.71 17.28
N GLU A 87 6.17 3.14 18.21
CA GLU A 87 6.71 3.88 19.36
C GLU A 87 7.85 4.83 18.97
N GLU A 88 8.70 4.43 18.02
CA GLU A 88 9.87 5.19 17.61
C GLU A 88 9.53 6.14 16.43
N THR A 89 10.34 7.19 16.33
CA THR A 89 10.18 8.26 15.34
C THR A 89 10.45 7.79 13.91
N ILE A 90 9.55 8.11 12.99
CA ILE A 90 9.84 8.04 11.56
C ILE A 90 10.70 9.26 11.22
N VAL A 91 11.94 9.02 10.82
CA VAL A 91 12.93 10.08 10.57
C VAL A 91 12.98 10.49 9.11
N CYS A 92 12.68 9.57 8.21
CA CYS A 92 12.65 9.82 6.77
C CYS A 92 11.56 8.97 6.11
N LEU A 93 10.96 9.50 5.07
CA LEU A 93 10.03 8.80 4.21
C LEU A 93 10.27 9.24 2.77
N THR A 94 10.39 8.30 1.86
CA THR A 94 10.44 8.60 0.42
C THR A 94 9.30 7.94 -0.31
N SER A 95 8.74 8.62 -1.30
CA SER A 95 7.73 8.02 -2.18
C SER A 95 7.93 8.37 -3.64
N HIS A 96 7.44 7.50 -4.51
CA HIS A 96 7.32 7.69 -5.94
C HIS A 96 5.85 7.63 -6.36
N ASP A 97 5.42 8.60 -7.17
CA ASP A 97 4.10 8.62 -7.80
C ASP A 97 4.20 8.23 -9.28
N SER A 98 3.55 7.16 -9.68
CA SER A 98 3.68 6.59 -11.02
C SER A 98 3.07 7.46 -12.14
N TYR A 99 2.13 8.38 -11.84
CA TYR A 99 1.52 9.23 -12.85
C TYR A 99 2.33 10.49 -13.11
N ALA A 100 2.93 11.06 -12.06
CA ALA A 100 3.82 12.21 -12.16
C ALA A 100 5.24 11.80 -12.54
N ASP A 101 5.63 10.55 -12.27
CA ASP A 101 7.00 10.03 -12.35
C ASP A 101 7.93 10.89 -11.49
N GLU A 102 7.52 11.10 -10.22
CA GLU A 102 8.11 12.06 -9.30
C GLU A 102 8.51 11.35 -8.01
N TYR A 103 9.75 11.59 -7.57
CA TYR A 103 10.23 11.15 -6.27
C TYR A 103 10.20 12.32 -5.29
N ILE A 104 9.63 12.09 -4.12
CA ILE A 104 9.62 13.07 -3.03
C ILE A 104 10.11 12.39 -1.76
N THR A 105 11.05 13.05 -1.08
CA THR A 105 11.52 12.63 0.23
C THR A 105 11.09 13.64 1.29
N TRP A 106 10.46 13.17 2.33
CA TRP A 106 10.11 13.92 3.54
C TRP A 106 11.11 13.55 4.64
N LEU A 107 11.78 14.56 5.20
CA LEU A 107 12.78 14.40 6.24
C LEU A 107 12.35 15.16 7.48
N TYR A 108 12.33 14.50 8.62
CA TYR A 108 12.29 15.17 9.92
C TYR A 108 13.68 15.72 10.24
N ASP A 109 13.78 17.03 10.45
CA ASP A 109 15.06 17.72 10.72
C ASP A 109 15.70 17.16 11.98
N PRO A 110 16.96 16.65 11.93
CA PRO A 110 17.62 16.13 13.12
C PRO A 110 17.76 17.19 14.21
N PRO A 111 17.26 17.00 15.43
CA PRO A 111 17.29 18.01 16.49
C PRO A 111 18.70 18.46 16.89
N GLU A 112 19.69 17.58 16.76
CA GLU A 112 21.12 17.83 17.02
C GLU A 112 21.96 17.77 15.74
N GLY A 113 21.30 17.83 14.57
CA GLY A 113 21.93 17.72 13.25
C GLY A 113 22.93 18.86 12.97
N ILE A 114 23.92 18.55 12.13
CA ILE A 114 25.00 19.46 11.76
C ILE A 114 24.64 20.33 10.56
N ASP A 115 23.75 19.88 9.71
CA ASP A 115 23.36 20.55 8.48
C ASP A 115 22.10 21.40 8.70
N PRO A 116 22.05 22.62 8.17
CA PRO A 116 20.85 23.43 8.28
C PRO A 116 19.73 22.90 7.37
N PRO A 117 18.44 22.99 7.77
CA PRO A 117 17.31 22.50 7.00
C PRO A 117 17.27 22.99 5.55
N GLU A 118 17.71 24.24 5.30
CA GLU A 118 17.75 24.80 3.96
C GLU A 118 18.82 24.13 3.06
N ALA A 119 19.89 23.59 3.64
CA ALA A 119 20.91 22.86 2.89
C ALA A 119 20.41 21.46 2.54
N LEU A 120 19.73 20.78 3.47
CA LEU A 120 19.11 19.48 3.25
C LEU A 120 18.00 19.56 2.21
N ALA A 121 17.15 20.58 2.28
CA ALA A 121 16.10 20.80 1.28
C ALA A 121 16.63 21.17 -0.13
N ALA A 122 17.89 21.62 -0.22
CA ALA A 122 18.55 21.91 -1.49
C ALA A 122 19.50 20.78 -1.94
N TYR A 123 19.57 19.69 -1.18
CA TYR A 123 20.39 18.54 -1.50
C TYR A 123 19.76 17.74 -2.65
N ASP A 124 20.58 17.36 -3.60
CA ASP A 124 20.21 16.46 -4.68
C ASP A 124 20.77 15.06 -4.36
N PRO A 125 19.93 14.13 -3.88
CA PRO A 125 20.40 12.86 -3.33
C PRO A 125 21.07 11.94 -4.35
N ILE A 126 20.75 12.08 -5.63
CA ILE A 126 21.35 11.24 -6.69
C ILE A 126 21.80 12.14 -7.83
N GLU A 127 23.11 12.31 -7.93
CA GLU A 127 23.73 13.02 -9.05
C GLU A 127 23.46 12.26 -10.35
N ASP A 128 22.79 12.88 -11.31
CA ASP A 128 22.75 12.58 -12.75
C ASP A 128 21.52 11.84 -13.33
N ASP A 129 20.60 11.20 -12.59
CA ASP A 129 19.57 10.39 -13.24
C ASP A 129 18.10 10.85 -13.06
N PHE A 130 17.74 11.49 -11.94
CA PHE A 130 16.40 12.09 -11.76
C PHE A 130 16.35 13.11 -10.62
N ASP A 131 15.43 14.06 -10.73
CA ASP A 131 15.19 15.05 -9.70
C ASP A 131 14.35 14.45 -8.57
N ALA A 132 14.84 14.49 -7.33
CA ALA A 132 14.06 14.19 -6.13
C ALA A 132 13.77 15.49 -5.37
N ASP A 133 12.48 15.72 -5.02
CA ASP A 133 12.07 16.85 -4.20
C ASP A 133 12.27 16.52 -2.71
N VAL A 134 13.17 17.21 -2.03
CA VAL A 134 13.45 17.00 -0.59
C VAL A 134 12.71 18.04 0.23
N ARG A 135 11.82 17.58 1.12
CA ARG A 135 11.01 18.41 2.02
C ARG A 135 11.43 18.16 3.46
N VAL A 136 11.89 19.21 4.14
CA VAL A 136 12.42 19.14 5.51
C VAL A 136 11.43 19.78 6.48
N PHE A 137 11.20 19.14 7.61
CA PHE A 137 10.21 19.53 8.63
C PHE A 137 10.85 19.63 10.00
N GLU A 138 10.48 20.64 10.79
CA GLU A 138 10.96 20.83 12.16
C GLU A 138 10.27 19.90 13.18
N GLU A 139 9.12 19.31 12.80
CA GLU A 139 8.32 18.41 13.64
C GLU A 139 7.92 17.18 12.83
N GLU A 140 7.99 15.99 13.45
CA GLU A 140 7.60 14.73 12.81
C GLU A 140 6.12 14.75 12.39
N GLU A 141 5.25 15.27 13.25
CA GLU A 141 3.81 15.35 12.98
C GLU A 141 3.50 16.20 11.74
N ALA A 142 4.26 17.29 11.53
CA ALA A 142 4.13 18.12 10.33
C ALA A 142 4.56 17.36 9.07
N MET A 143 5.63 16.57 9.17
CA MET A 143 6.12 15.72 8.08
C MET A 143 5.10 14.66 7.69
N LEU A 144 4.55 13.95 8.68
CA LEU A 144 3.58 12.88 8.44
C LEU A 144 2.25 13.43 7.92
N GLU A 145 1.77 14.57 8.45
CA GLU A 145 0.58 15.23 7.90
C GLU A 145 0.79 15.64 6.45
N ALA A 146 1.95 16.22 6.09
CA ALA A 146 2.25 16.62 4.73
C ALA A 146 2.27 15.43 3.76
N PHE A 147 2.71 14.24 4.21
CA PHE A 147 2.63 13.02 3.41
C PHE A 147 1.20 12.51 3.28
N VAL A 148 0.40 12.54 4.36
CA VAL A 148 -1.04 12.19 4.30
C VAL A 148 -1.78 13.13 3.34
N ASP A 149 -1.54 14.45 3.40
CA ASP A 149 -2.07 15.44 2.46
C ASP A 149 -1.71 15.09 1.01
N TYR A 150 -0.46 14.70 0.77
CA TYR A 150 0.01 14.28 -0.56
C TYR A 150 -0.73 13.03 -1.07
N ILE A 151 -0.97 12.03 -0.22
CA ILE A 151 -1.78 10.85 -0.59
C ILE A 151 -3.24 11.23 -0.87
N GLU A 152 -3.82 12.17 -0.14
CA GLU A 152 -5.18 12.68 -0.44
C GLU A 152 -5.23 13.45 -1.77
N GLU A 153 -4.25 14.32 -2.03
CA GLU A 153 -4.19 15.14 -3.25
C GLU A 153 -3.93 14.31 -4.51
N THR A 154 -3.01 13.36 -4.42
CA THR A 154 -2.62 12.52 -5.56
C THR A 154 -3.59 11.37 -5.81
N ASP A 155 -4.33 10.96 -4.78
CA ASP A 155 -5.36 9.92 -4.78
C ASP A 155 -4.92 8.60 -5.47
N PRO A 156 -3.80 7.96 -5.06
CA PRO A 156 -3.32 6.73 -5.68
C PRO A 156 -4.31 5.57 -5.47
N ASP A 157 -4.36 4.65 -6.43
CA ASP A 157 -5.16 3.42 -6.36
C ASP A 157 -4.47 2.35 -5.52
N LEU A 158 -3.13 2.29 -5.60
CA LEU A 158 -2.27 1.36 -4.86
C LEU A 158 -1.28 2.11 -3.99
N LEU A 159 -1.08 1.58 -2.77
CA LEU A 159 0.06 1.89 -1.91
C LEU A 159 0.92 0.63 -1.83
N THR A 160 2.22 0.76 -2.06
CA THR A 160 3.12 -0.39 -2.18
C THR A 160 4.54 -0.06 -1.73
N GLY A 161 5.32 -1.11 -1.52
CA GLY A 161 6.73 -1.09 -1.15
C GLY A 161 7.26 -2.53 -1.03
N TRP A 162 8.46 -2.69 -0.48
CA TRP A 162 9.09 -3.99 -0.27
C TRP A 162 8.93 -4.45 1.18
N ASN A 163 8.34 -5.60 1.42
CA ASN A 163 7.92 -6.06 2.74
C ASN A 163 6.87 -5.14 3.40
N PHE A 164 6.08 -4.53 2.56
CA PHE A 164 5.19 -3.42 2.85
C PHE A 164 4.06 -3.78 3.81
N ASP A 165 3.50 -4.99 3.65
CA ASP A 165 2.41 -5.51 4.48
C ASP A 165 2.86 -5.81 5.92
N ASP A 166 4.14 -6.17 6.09
CA ASP A 166 4.68 -6.60 7.38
C ASP A 166 5.40 -5.47 8.14
N PHE A 167 5.81 -4.39 7.47
CA PHE A 167 6.55 -3.32 8.13
C PHE A 167 6.03 -1.91 7.78
N ASP A 168 6.26 -1.39 6.58
CA ASP A 168 6.04 0.03 6.29
C ASP A 168 4.59 0.47 6.52
N ALA A 169 3.63 -0.25 5.92
CA ALA A 169 2.23 0.12 6.02
C ALA A 169 1.67 0.01 7.45
N PRO A 170 1.86 -1.10 8.20
CA PRO A 170 1.38 -1.17 9.58
C PRO A 170 2.09 -0.18 10.49
N TYR A 171 3.43 -0.04 10.39
CA TYR A 171 4.20 0.87 11.24
C TYR A 171 3.79 2.34 11.01
N PHE A 172 3.63 2.75 9.76
CA PHE A 172 3.17 4.09 9.42
C PHE A 172 1.81 4.39 10.05
N LEU A 173 0.85 3.46 9.97
CA LEU A 173 -0.46 3.63 10.61
C LEU A 173 -0.37 3.65 12.14
N ASP A 174 0.46 2.78 12.75
CA ASP A 174 0.69 2.76 14.20
C ASP A 174 1.26 4.09 14.67
N ARG A 175 2.22 4.65 13.92
CA ARG A 175 2.84 5.94 14.25
C ARG A 175 1.85 7.09 14.16
N LEU A 176 1.02 7.13 13.12
CA LEU A 176 -0.04 8.13 13.01
C LEU A 176 -1.02 8.07 14.20
N GLU A 177 -1.44 6.86 14.61
CA GLU A 177 -2.34 6.68 15.75
C GLU A 177 -1.68 7.06 17.08
N GLU A 178 -0.39 6.74 17.29
CA GLU A 178 0.35 7.10 18.50
C GLU A 178 0.48 8.64 18.64
N LEU A 179 0.76 9.32 17.52
CA LEU A 179 0.89 10.77 17.49
C LEU A 179 -0.45 11.50 17.44
N GLN A 180 -1.54 10.86 17.01
CA GLN A 180 -2.88 11.43 16.93
C GLN A 180 -3.45 11.65 18.34
N GLY A 181 -3.13 12.75 18.99
CA GLY A 181 -3.62 13.07 20.32
C GLY A 181 -4.78 14.10 20.30
N PRO A 182 -5.49 14.27 21.42
CA PRO A 182 -6.64 15.16 21.50
C PRO A 182 -6.30 16.67 21.49
N HIS A 183 -5.02 17.03 21.42
CA HIS A 183 -4.51 18.40 21.53
C HIS A 183 -3.45 18.73 20.49
N HIS A 184 -3.39 18.01 19.37
CA HIS A 184 -2.44 18.28 18.32
C HIS A 184 -2.98 19.29 17.31
N ASP A 185 -2.10 20.13 16.81
CA ASP A 185 -2.39 21.09 15.74
C ASP A 185 -2.44 20.40 14.35
N TYR A 186 -2.13 19.08 14.30
CA TYR A 186 -2.04 18.25 13.10
C TYR A 186 -3.15 17.20 13.06
N ASP A 187 -3.70 16.93 11.87
CA ASP A 187 -4.68 15.85 11.65
C ASP A 187 -4.00 14.61 11.06
N LEU A 188 -3.62 13.70 11.96
CA LEU A 188 -2.97 12.43 11.64
C LEU A 188 -3.95 11.25 11.62
N SER A 189 -5.25 11.52 11.46
CA SER A 189 -6.28 10.48 11.41
C SER A 189 -6.00 9.50 10.27
N ILE A 190 -5.85 8.20 10.59
CA ILE A 190 -5.58 7.15 9.60
C ILE A 190 -6.71 6.99 8.59
N GLU A 191 -7.95 7.37 8.96
CA GLU A 191 -9.10 7.33 8.07
C GLU A 191 -8.96 8.23 6.84
N ARG A 192 -8.12 9.29 6.90
CA ARG A 192 -7.79 10.16 5.78
C ARG A 192 -7.14 9.41 4.61
N LEU A 193 -6.40 8.35 4.89
CA LEU A 193 -5.83 7.50 3.85
C LEU A 193 -6.88 6.71 3.07
N SER A 194 -8.10 6.63 3.57
CA SER A 194 -9.18 5.86 2.95
C SER A 194 -10.15 6.74 2.16
N ARG A 195 -10.48 6.33 0.93
CA ARG A 195 -11.50 7.01 0.09
C ARG A 195 -12.92 6.99 0.67
N VAL A 196 -13.16 6.19 1.72
CA VAL A 196 -14.48 6.04 2.37
C VAL A 196 -14.41 6.16 3.89
N ASN A 197 -13.32 6.70 4.44
CA ASN A 197 -13.05 6.89 5.86
C ASN A 197 -13.13 5.57 6.68
N GLU A 198 -12.58 4.50 6.13
CA GLU A 198 -12.52 3.20 6.79
C GLU A 198 -11.13 2.58 6.62
N VAL A 199 -10.42 2.38 7.72
CA VAL A 199 -9.16 1.62 7.76
C VAL A 199 -9.33 0.47 8.74
N TRP A 200 -9.00 -0.75 8.32
CA TRP A 200 -9.10 -1.94 9.15
C TRP A 200 -7.72 -2.57 9.29
N ARG A 201 -7.42 -2.99 10.48
CA ARG A 201 -6.23 -3.76 10.79
C ARG A 201 -6.59 -5.21 11.00
N ASN A 202 -5.76 -6.08 10.51
CA ASN A 202 -5.88 -7.49 10.78
C ASN A 202 -4.47 -8.06 11.10
N ASN A 203 -4.42 -9.07 11.97
CA ASN A 203 -3.16 -9.64 12.45
C ASN A 203 -2.55 -10.69 11.48
N TRP A 204 -3.12 -10.86 10.28
CA TRP A 204 -2.75 -11.95 9.36
C TRP A 204 -2.35 -11.46 7.97
N GLN A 205 -2.70 -10.25 7.64
CA GLN A 205 -2.42 -9.59 6.37
C GLN A 205 -2.14 -8.12 6.67
N GLY A 206 -1.50 -7.42 5.79
CA GLY A 206 -1.30 -5.99 5.90
C GLY A 206 -2.60 -5.22 6.16
N PRO A 207 -2.52 -3.94 6.48
CA PRO A 207 -3.69 -3.12 6.76
C PRO A 207 -4.62 -3.02 5.54
N ASN A 208 -5.91 -2.89 5.78
CA ASN A 208 -6.90 -2.72 4.73
C ASN A 208 -7.41 -1.27 4.72
N ILE A 209 -6.91 -0.48 3.78
CA ILE A 209 -7.30 0.92 3.56
C ILE A 209 -8.40 0.92 2.50
N LYS A 210 -9.66 1.11 2.92
CA LYS A 210 -10.80 1.00 2.01
C LYS A 210 -10.77 2.03 0.88
N GLY A 211 -10.96 1.54 -0.35
CA GLY A 211 -10.90 2.35 -1.56
C GLY A 211 -9.52 2.47 -2.19
N ARG A 212 -8.47 1.95 -1.53
CA ARG A 212 -7.12 1.76 -2.07
C ARG A 212 -6.70 0.30 -1.87
N VAL A 213 -5.75 -0.14 -2.67
CA VAL A 213 -5.12 -1.45 -2.50
C VAL A 213 -3.79 -1.25 -1.78
N VAL A 214 -3.58 -1.98 -0.68
CA VAL A 214 -2.26 -2.17 -0.07
C VAL A 214 -1.66 -3.41 -0.70
N PHE A 215 -0.46 -3.30 -1.28
CA PHE A 215 0.11 -4.37 -2.10
C PHE A 215 1.60 -4.54 -1.84
N ASP A 216 1.99 -5.71 -1.40
CA ASP A 216 3.38 -6.03 -1.07
C ASP A 216 4.15 -6.57 -2.28
N LEU A 217 5.16 -5.82 -2.75
CA LEU A 217 5.99 -6.22 -3.89
C LEU A 217 6.83 -7.45 -3.58
N LEU A 218 7.31 -7.64 -2.35
CA LEU A 218 8.10 -8.80 -1.96
C LEU A 218 7.28 -10.09 -2.11
N TYR A 219 6.09 -10.13 -1.52
CA TYR A 219 5.21 -11.30 -1.61
C TYR A 219 4.75 -11.56 -3.03
N ALA A 220 4.39 -10.52 -3.76
CA ALA A 220 4.00 -10.60 -5.15
C ALA A 220 5.15 -11.16 -6.02
N TYR A 221 6.37 -10.62 -5.86
CA TYR A 221 7.56 -11.09 -6.57
C TYR A 221 7.88 -12.56 -6.26
N GLN A 222 7.91 -12.94 -4.99
CA GLN A 222 8.20 -14.33 -4.58
C GLN A 222 7.28 -15.34 -5.27
N ARG A 223 6.00 -14.99 -5.40
CA ARG A 223 5.00 -15.88 -5.99
C ARG A 223 5.04 -15.97 -7.52
N THR A 224 5.78 -15.07 -8.19
CA THR A 224 6.05 -15.18 -9.63
C THR A 224 7.22 -16.12 -9.95
N LYS A 225 8.05 -16.44 -8.96
CA LYS A 225 9.27 -17.23 -9.18
C LYS A 225 9.05 -18.72 -8.91
N PHE A 226 9.52 -19.57 -9.84
CA PHE A 226 9.49 -21.03 -9.67
C PHE A 226 10.67 -21.58 -8.86
N THR A 227 11.71 -20.78 -8.67
CA THR A 227 12.93 -21.15 -7.95
C THR A 227 13.10 -20.23 -6.78
N GLU A 228 13.31 -20.81 -5.58
CA GLU A 228 13.65 -20.03 -4.39
C GLU A 228 15.01 -19.35 -4.56
N LEU A 229 15.09 -18.11 -4.08
CA LEU A 229 16.33 -17.35 -4.00
C LEU A 229 17.01 -17.58 -2.65
N ASP A 230 18.32 -17.38 -2.59
CA ASP A 230 19.08 -17.43 -1.34
C ASP A 230 18.69 -16.32 -0.37
N SER A 231 18.21 -15.18 -0.88
CA SER A 231 17.72 -14.02 -0.12
C SER A 231 16.67 -13.27 -0.92
N TYR A 232 15.64 -12.80 -0.21
CA TYR A 232 14.59 -11.93 -0.76
C TYR A 232 14.67 -10.50 -0.22
N ARG A 233 15.80 -10.12 0.35
CA ARG A 233 16.05 -8.72 0.70
C ARG A 233 16.12 -7.87 -0.56
N LEU A 234 15.66 -6.63 -0.47
CA LEU A 234 15.58 -5.72 -1.61
C LEU A 234 16.93 -5.57 -2.33
N ASP A 235 18.03 -5.38 -1.58
CA ASP A 235 19.37 -5.29 -2.12
C ASP A 235 19.81 -6.55 -2.89
N ALA A 236 19.46 -7.74 -2.39
CA ALA A 236 19.82 -9.00 -3.02
C ALA A 236 19.00 -9.27 -4.29
N VAL A 237 17.73 -8.91 -4.28
CA VAL A 237 16.85 -9.04 -5.46
C VAL A 237 17.22 -8.00 -6.51
N GLY A 238 17.50 -6.74 -6.11
CA GLY A 238 18.00 -5.70 -7.00
C GLY A 238 19.29 -6.10 -7.72
N GLU A 239 20.27 -6.64 -7.00
CA GLU A 239 21.52 -7.12 -7.61
C GLU A 239 21.26 -8.26 -8.60
N GLN A 240 20.35 -9.17 -8.30
CA GLN A 240 20.05 -10.32 -9.15
C GLN A 240 19.27 -9.93 -10.42
N GLU A 241 18.24 -9.11 -10.29
CA GLU A 241 17.31 -8.81 -11.38
C GLU A 241 17.73 -7.56 -12.18
N LEU A 242 18.32 -6.56 -11.52
CA LEU A 242 18.72 -5.29 -12.12
C LEU A 242 20.23 -5.18 -12.34
N GLY A 243 21.03 -6.00 -11.62
CA GLY A 243 22.48 -5.89 -11.59
C GLY A 243 22.97 -4.71 -10.73
N VAL A 244 22.09 -4.14 -9.93
CA VAL A 244 22.36 -3.03 -9.02
C VAL A 244 21.79 -3.35 -7.64
N GLY A 245 22.58 -3.10 -6.61
CA GLY A 245 22.20 -3.24 -5.23
C GLY A 245 22.36 -1.93 -4.48
N LYS A 246 22.00 -1.92 -3.20
CA LYS A 246 22.31 -0.79 -2.33
C LYS A 246 23.52 -1.08 -1.47
N GLU A 247 24.25 -0.04 -1.10
CA GLU A 247 25.23 -0.13 -0.02
C GLU A 247 24.48 -0.26 1.32
N ARG A 248 24.80 -1.31 2.07
CA ARG A 248 24.22 -1.49 3.40
C ARG A 248 24.88 -0.52 4.37
N TYR A 249 24.07 0.19 5.12
CA TYR A 249 24.53 0.90 6.29
C TYR A 249 24.65 -0.07 7.47
N PRO A 250 25.83 -0.21 8.10
CA PRO A 250 26.02 -1.18 9.18
C PRO A 250 25.70 -0.62 10.57
N GLY A 251 25.33 0.63 10.70
CA GLY A 251 24.95 1.33 11.93
C GLY A 251 23.45 1.41 12.11
N ASP A 252 23.02 2.11 13.15
CA ASP A 252 21.63 2.41 13.43
C ASP A 252 21.13 3.58 12.56
N ILE A 253 19.88 3.54 12.13
CA ILE A 253 19.26 4.60 11.31
C ILE A 253 19.20 5.94 12.06
N GLY A 254 18.90 5.90 13.35
CA GLY A 254 18.90 7.09 14.19
C GLY A 254 20.27 7.79 14.27
N ASP A 255 21.37 7.02 14.28
CA ASP A 255 22.73 7.59 14.21
C ASP A 255 22.99 8.18 12.82
N LEU A 256 22.56 7.52 11.76
CA LEU A 256 22.69 8.02 10.38
C LEU A 256 21.93 9.33 10.19
N TRP A 257 20.71 9.40 10.74
CA TRP A 257 19.88 10.61 10.70
C TRP A 257 20.54 11.83 11.35
N GLU A 258 21.20 11.67 12.51
CA GLU A 258 21.87 12.77 13.22
C GLU A 258 23.26 13.11 12.64
N ASP A 259 24.03 12.09 12.22
CA ASP A 259 25.44 12.27 11.83
C ASP A 259 25.64 12.52 10.33
N ASP A 260 24.75 11.96 9.47
CA ASP A 260 24.88 12.07 7.99
C ASP A 260 23.49 11.98 7.31
N PRO A 261 22.64 13.00 7.50
CA PRO A 261 21.28 13.02 6.95
C PRO A 261 21.25 12.99 5.42
N GLU A 262 22.26 13.53 4.73
CA GLU A 262 22.37 13.45 3.26
C GLU A 262 22.45 11.98 2.81
N ARG A 263 23.23 11.18 3.50
CA ARG A 263 23.33 9.75 3.22
C ARG A 263 22.03 8.99 3.56
N LEU A 264 21.29 9.41 4.58
CA LEU A 264 19.97 8.84 4.87
C LEU A 264 18.99 9.11 3.73
N LEU A 265 19.00 10.33 3.18
CA LEU A 265 18.18 10.68 2.00
C LEU A 265 18.51 9.75 0.82
N GLU A 266 19.80 9.56 0.49
CA GLU A 266 20.24 8.66 -0.57
C GLU A 266 19.83 7.21 -0.30
N TYR A 267 19.94 6.78 0.94
CA TYR A 267 19.63 5.42 1.36
C TYR A 267 18.13 5.09 1.17
N ASN A 268 17.25 5.94 1.68
CA ASN A 268 15.80 5.76 1.59
C ASN A 268 15.28 5.95 0.14
N LEU A 269 15.82 6.95 -0.58
CA LEU A 269 15.49 7.16 -1.99
C LEU A 269 15.85 5.94 -2.85
N ARG A 270 17.01 5.32 -2.59
CA ARG A 270 17.46 4.14 -3.30
C ARG A 270 16.57 2.93 -3.08
N ASP A 271 15.98 2.79 -1.90
CA ASP A 271 15.05 1.68 -1.63
C ASP A 271 13.76 1.84 -2.45
N VAL A 272 13.21 3.04 -2.53
CA VAL A 272 12.04 3.31 -3.37
C VAL A 272 12.35 3.14 -4.86
N GLU A 273 13.49 3.65 -5.34
CA GLU A 273 13.94 3.48 -6.71
C GLU A 273 14.04 2.00 -7.10
N LEU A 274 14.69 1.18 -6.28
CA LEU A 274 14.78 -0.26 -6.50
C LEU A 274 13.39 -0.94 -6.56
N CYS A 275 12.46 -0.53 -5.72
CA CYS A 275 11.09 -1.04 -5.75
C CYS A 275 10.40 -0.71 -7.08
N VAL A 276 10.52 0.53 -7.55
CA VAL A 276 9.94 1.00 -8.81
C VAL A 276 10.57 0.25 -9.99
N GLU A 277 11.90 0.21 -10.08
CA GLU A 277 12.62 -0.49 -11.15
C GLU A 277 12.30 -1.99 -11.18
N LEU A 278 12.24 -2.66 -10.03
CA LEU A 278 11.86 -4.07 -9.93
C LEU A 278 10.44 -4.30 -10.42
N ASN A 279 9.49 -3.45 -10.00
CA ASN A 279 8.11 -3.55 -10.47
C ASN A 279 8.02 -3.38 -11.98
N GLU A 280 8.70 -2.39 -12.55
CA GLU A 280 8.70 -2.12 -13.98
C GLU A 280 9.37 -3.25 -14.79
N GLN A 281 10.57 -3.67 -14.41
CA GLN A 281 11.31 -4.67 -15.15
C GLN A 281 10.70 -6.07 -15.06
N GLN A 282 10.14 -6.42 -13.91
CA GLN A 282 9.51 -7.73 -13.67
C GLN A 282 8.01 -7.73 -13.95
N GLU A 283 7.42 -6.57 -14.30
CA GLU A 283 5.98 -6.38 -14.53
C GLU A 283 5.12 -6.94 -13.38
N ILE A 284 5.54 -6.71 -12.11
CA ILE A 284 4.95 -7.39 -10.94
C ILE A 284 3.46 -7.02 -10.80
N ILE A 285 3.15 -5.73 -10.66
CA ILE A 285 1.77 -5.25 -10.53
C ILE A 285 0.95 -5.59 -11.79
N PRO A 286 1.41 -5.31 -13.02
CA PRO A 286 0.69 -5.69 -14.24
C PRO A 286 0.35 -7.17 -14.32
N PHE A 287 1.28 -8.05 -13.97
CA PHE A 287 1.06 -9.50 -13.98
C PHE A 287 -0.08 -9.90 -13.01
N TRP A 288 -0.06 -9.38 -11.78
CA TRP A 288 -1.09 -9.72 -10.80
C TRP A 288 -2.45 -9.08 -11.10
N GLN A 289 -2.48 -7.94 -11.77
CA GLN A 289 -3.73 -7.36 -12.31
C GLN A 289 -4.37 -8.28 -13.38
N GLU A 290 -3.57 -8.83 -14.28
CA GLU A 290 -4.05 -9.80 -15.26
C GLU A 290 -4.57 -11.08 -14.60
N VAL A 291 -3.87 -11.57 -13.54
CA VAL A 291 -4.35 -12.72 -12.75
C VAL A 291 -5.67 -12.38 -12.05
N ALA A 292 -5.77 -11.23 -11.39
CA ALA A 292 -6.99 -10.78 -10.72
C ALA A 292 -8.17 -10.69 -11.69
N SER A 293 -7.96 -10.10 -12.87
CA SER A 293 -8.97 -9.99 -13.93
C SER A 293 -9.39 -11.35 -14.48
N PHE A 294 -8.44 -12.25 -14.68
CA PHE A 294 -8.72 -13.62 -15.15
C PHE A 294 -9.54 -14.43 -14.14
N VAL A 295 -9.24 -14.28 -12.86
CA VAL A 295 -9.87 -14.99 -11.76
C VAL A 295 -11.22 -14.36 -11.38
N GLY A 296 -11.32 -13.03 -11.44
CA GLY A 296 -12.45 -12.25 -10.96
C GLY A 296 -12.37 -11.96 -9.46
N CYS A 297 -11.17 -11.71 -8.94
CA CYS A 297 -10.93 -11.36 -7.53
C CYS A 297 -10.32 -9.96 -7.41
N LYS A 298 -10.17 -9.48 -6.17
CA LYS A 298 -9.42 -8.27 -5.89
C LYS A 298 -7.92 -8.50 -6.08
N LEU A 299 -7.16 -7.43 -6.33
CA LEU A 299 -5.73 -7.52 -6.60
C LEU A 299 -4.96 -8.11 -5.40
N GLU A 300 -5.27 -7.68 -4.20
CA GLU A 300 -4.67 -8.19 -2.97
C GLU A 300 -4.95 -9.70 -2.75
N ASP A 301 -6.11 -10.20 -3.17
CA ASP A 301 -6.48 -11.62 -3.06
C ASP A 301 -5.79 -12.48 -4.15
N ALA A 302 -5.42 -11.87 -5.28
CA ALA A 302 -4.83 -12.58 -6.42
C ALA A 302 -3.48 -13.23 -6.08
N THR A 303 -2.69 -12.62 -5.21
CA THR A 303 -1.39 -13.13 -4.77
C THR A 303 -1.50 -14.34 -3.84
N THR A 304 -2.68 -14.64 -3.32
CA THR A 304 -2.93 -15.81 -2.44
C THR A 304 -3.55 -16.95 -3.26
N PRO A 305 -2.82 -18.04 -3.56
CA PRO A 305 -3.31 -19.09 -4.45
C PRO A 305 -4.62 -19.74 -4.02
N GLY A 306 -4.85 -19.87 -2.71
CA GLY A 306 -6.12 -20.41 -2.16
C GLY A 306 -7.29 -19.51 -2.51
N ASP A 307 -7.20 -18.24 -2.21
CA ASP A 307 -8.26 -17.25 -2.44
C ASP A 307 -8.54 -17.08 -3.94
N ALA A 308 -7.49 -17.03 -4.76
CA ALA A 308 -7.61 -16.93 -6.20
C ALA A 308 -8.35 -18.16 -6.79
N VAL A 309 -8.00 -19.38 -6.36
CA VAL A 309 -8.67 -20.60 -6.82
C VAL A 309 -10.12 -20.63 -6.36
N ASP A 310 -10.40 -20.27 -5.12
CA ASP A 310 -11.78 -20.24 -4.59
C ASP A 310 -12.64 -19.25 -5.38
N MET A 311 -12.17 -18.05 -5.62
CA MET A 311 -12.88 -17.05 -6.41
C MET A 311 -13.13 -17.52 -7.84
N TYR A 312 -12.11 -18.11 -8.50
CA TYR A 312 -12.28 -18.66 -9.85
C TYR A 312 -13.36 -19.75 -9.89
N VAL A 313 -13.34 -20.68 -8.92
CA VAL A 313 -14.31 -21.77 -8.84
C VAL A 313 -15.73 -21.23 -8.56
N LEU A 314 -15.86 -20.27 -7.65
CA LEU A 314 -17.12 -19.61 -7.33
C LEU A 314 -17.74 -18.92 -8.56
N HIS A 315 -16.96 -18.14 -9.32
CA HIS A 315 -17.42 -17.54 -10.58
C HIS A 315 -17.89 -18.61 -11.59
N LYS A 316 -17.09 -19.66 -11.80
CA LYS A 316 -17.40 -20.71 -12.80
C LYS A 316 -18.59 -21.56 -12.44
N LEU A 317 -18.85 -21.79 -11.16
CA LEU A 317 -19.96 -22.62 -10.68
C LEU A 317 -21.23 -21.83 -10.34
N HIS A 318 -21.13 -20.49 -10.28
CA HIS A 318 -22.25 -19.62 -9.94
C HIS A 318 -23.52 -19.96 -10.75
N GLY A 319 -24.64 -20.09 -10.07
CA GLY A 319 -25.95 -20.45 -10.67
C GLY A 319 -26.12 -21.94 -11.05
N ASN A 320 -25.06 -22.76 -11.02
CA ASN A 320 -25.12 -24.19 -11.29
C ASN A 320 -24.98 -25.06 -10.03
N PHE A 321 -24.10 -24.66 -9.12
CA PHE A 321 -23.81 -25.36 -7.87
C PHE A 321 -23.61 -24.35 -6.75
N ALA A 322 -23.98 -24.73 -5.54
CA ALA A 322 -23.63 -24.03 -4.32
C ALA A 322 -22.56 -24.84 -3.58
N LEU A 323 -21.48 -24.19 -3.21
CA LEU A 323 -20.35 -24.82 -2.52
C LEU A 323 -20.61 -24.89 -1.01
N PRO A 324 -20.13 -25.93 -0.31
CA PRO A 324 -20.20 -25.97 1.14
C PRO A 324 -19.32 -24.86 1.74
N SER A 325 -19.80 -24.28 2.84
CA SER A 325 -19.03 -23.29 3.62
C SER A 325 -18.06 -23.99 4.55
#